data_7b8f97433a26894e21e7a8b699ec20ed
#
_entry.id   7b8f97433a26894e21e7a8b699ec20ed
#
_cell.length_a   1.000
_cell.length_b   1.000
_cell.length_c   1.000
_cell.angle_alpha   90.00
_cell.angle_beta   90.00
_cell.angle_gamma   90.00
#
_symmetry.space_group_name_H-M   'P 1'
#
loop_
_entity.id
_entity.type
_entity.pdbx_description
1 polymer ?
#
loop_
_entity_poly.entity_id
_entity_poly.type
_entity_poly.pdbx_seq_one_letter_code
_entity_poly.pdbx_strand_id
1 'polypeptide(L)'
;MSAILRIIDANRNRALEALRVLEDLARFAVGDPVLAEGFKASRHAITQALGGIDAALLLSSRDARGDVGTTLTGAAEQARPNLHALAVANASRASEALRSLEESLKLHDAVAAPRIERVRYRTYDLARDLALRLAGSAPRQWSVCVLVTESICAMPWLDAAKAALDGGADCLQLREKELDAGELLARAGVLRDLTRSAAASLIINDRIDVAMASDADGVHLGQGDLPIAAARSIAGSTLLIGASTHDPHEASESVAAGASYCGVGCMFPSGTKDGLPIAGPSYFLRFLAEHPGVPHLAIGGIDEARARELAALGCRGVAVSRSVLAAPDPALAVRRLRGALAHG
;
A
#
# COMPACT_ATOMS: atom_id res chain seq x y z
N MET A 1 -34.14 -7.17 31.08
CA MET A 1 -32.77 -7.44 31.54
C MET A 1 -32.04 -8.42 30.62
N SER A 2 -32.63 -9.54 30.21
CA SER A 2 -32.01 -10.53 29.30
C SER A 2 -31.54 -9.96 27.96
N ALA A 3 -32.34 -9.12 27.28
CA ALA A 3 -32.00 -8.55 25.96
C ALA A 3 -30.74 -7.64 26.00
N ILE A 4 -30.63 -6.79 27.05
CA ILE A 4 -29.47 -5.90 27.22
C ILE A 4 -28.19 -6.72 27.45
N LEU A 5 -28.22 -7.76 28.27
CA LEU A 5 -27.07 -8.63 28.52
C LEU A 5 -26.64 -9.36 27.25
N ARG A 6 -27.58 -9.80 26.37
CA ARG A 6 -27.26 -10.37 25.04
C ARG A 6 -26.55 -9.39 24.16
N ILE A 7 -27.02 -8.12 24.10
CA ILE A 7 -26.38 -7.06 23.30
C ILE A 7 -24.97 -6.79 23.83
N ILE A 8 -24.80 -6.71 25.17
CA ILE A 8 -23.48 -6.50 25.80
C ILE A 8 -22.54 -7.66 25.48
N ASP A 9 -22.96 -8.93 25.65
CA ASP A 9 -22.12 -10.11 25.37
C ASP A 9 -21.72 -10.17 23.89
N ALA A 10 -22.67 -10.00 22.98
CA ALA A 10 -22.41 -10.06 21.54
C ALA A 10 -21.42 -8.97 21.08
N ASN A 11 -21.61 -7.72 21.53
CA ASN A 11 -20.74 -6.62 21.12
C ASN A 11 -19.38 -6.64 21.83
N ARG A 12 -19.31 -7.13 23.07
CA ARG A 12 -18.02 -7.42 23.73
C ARG A 12 -17.20 -8.40 22.90
N ASN A 13 -17.78 -9.52 22.47
CA ASN A 13 -17.07 -10.54 21.71
C ASN A 13 -16.64 -9.99 20.33
N ARG A 14 -17.53 -9.33 19.59
CA ARG A 14 -17.21 -8.69 18.29
C ARG A 14 -16.07 -7.68 18.42
N ALA A 15 -16.07 -6.84 19.45
CA ALA A 15 -14.99 -5.88 19.68
C ALA A 15 -13.66 -6.57 19.99
N LEU A 16 -13.65 -7.59 20.86
CA LEU A 16 -12.45 -8.33 21.22
C LEU A 16 -11.85 -9.10 20.03
N GLU A 17 -12.68 -9.72 19.20
CA GLU A 17 -12.27 -10.45 18.00
C GLU A 17 -11.69 -9.49 16.96
N ALA A 18 -12.37 -8.38 16.66
CA ALA A 18 -11.89 -7.40 15.71
C ALA A 18 -10.57 -6.75 16.16
N LEU A 19 -10.46 -6.36 17.43
CA LEU A 19 -9.21 -5.84 18.01
C LEU A 19 -8.08 -6.87 18.00
N ARG A 20 -8.39 -8.18 18.11
CA ARG A 20 -7.38 -9.23 17.98
C ARG A 20 -6.79 -9.29 16.57
N VAL A 21 -7.63 -9.20 15.54
CA VAL A 21 -7.15 -9.14 14.14
C VAL A 21 -6.26 -7.93 13.94
N LEU A 22 -6.64 -6.74 14.46
CA LEU A 22 -5.82 -5.53 14.35
C LEU A 22 -4.49 -5.67 15.12
N GLU A 23 -4.48 -6.29 16.30
CA GLU A 23 -3.26 -6.61 17.05
C GLU A 23 -2.33 -7.53 16.24
N ASP A 24 -2.87 -8.58 15.61
CA ASP A 24 -2.09 -9.51 14.81
C ASP A 24 -1.53 -8.83 13.54
N LEU A 25 -2.28 -7.95 12.89
CA LEU A 25 -1.77 -7.13 11.77
C LEU A 25 -0.65 -6.19 12.21
N ALA A 26 -0.80 -5.50 13.35
CA ALA A 26 0.24 -4.64 13.91
C ALA A 26 1.52 -5.44 14.24
N ARG A 27 1.35 -6.63 14.80
CA ARG A 27 2.43 -7.50 15.26
C ARG A 27 3.17 -8.21 14.11
N PHE A 28 2.43 -8.85 13.21
CA PHE A 28 3.00 -9.78 12.23
C PHE A 28 3.15 -9.17 10.82
N ALA A 29 2.31 -8.20 10.46
CA ALA A 29 2.38 -7.57 9.15
C ALA A 29 3.19 -6.28 9.16
N VAL A 30 3.02 -5.43 10.18
CA VAL A 30 3.74 -4.15 10.30
C VAL A 30 5.01 -4.28 11.15
N GLY A 31 5.02 -5.18 12.13
CA GLY A 31 6.14 -5.35 13.08
C GLY A 31 6.23 -4.18 14.09
N ASP A 32 5.12 -3.50 14.38
CA ASP A 32 5.10 -2.35 15.28
C ASP A 32 4.69 -2.75 16.71
N PRO A 33 5.62 -2.77 17.67
CA PRO A 33 5.32 -3.16 19.03
C PRO A 33 4.41 -2.17 19.76
N VAL A 34 4.46 -0.86 19.42
CA VAL A 34 3.62 0.17 20.06
C VAL A 34 2.16 0.01 19.66
N LEU A 35 1.89 -0.19 18.37
CA LEU A 35 0.55 -0.47 17.89
C LEU A 35 0.02 -1.80 18.44
N ALA A 36 0.83 -2.86 18.43
CA ALA A 36 0.44 -4.16 18.95
C ALA A 36 0.07 -4.10 20.44
N GLU A 37 0.89 -3.43 21.26
CA GLU A 37 0.63 -3.21 22.67
C GLU A 37 -0.62 -2.34 22.88
N GLY A 38 -0.82 -1.32 22.03
CA GLY A 38 -1.99 -0.46 22.04
C GLY A 38 -3.31 -1.23 21.87
N PHE A 39 -3.38 -2.11 20.88
CA PHE A 39 -4.55 -2.97 20.64
C PHE A 39 -4.75 -4.00 21.77
N LYS A 40 -3.67 -4.62 22.25
CA LYS A 40 -3.70 -5.52 23.40
C LYS A 40 -4.25 -4.82 24.65
N ALA A 41 -3.77 -3.62 24.95
CA ALA A 41 -4.24 -2.82 26.09
C ALA A 41 -5.72 -2.43 25.93
N SER A 42 -6.19 -2.13 24.72
CA SER A 42 -7.60 -1.87 24.43
C SER A 42 -8.49 -3.08 24.74
N ARG A 43 -8.06 -4.29 24.36
CA ARG A 43 -8.78 -5.54 24.70
C ARG A 43 -8.84 -5.76 26.21
N HIS A 44 -7.75 -5.55 26.93
CA HIS A 44 -7.73 -5.67 28.40
C HIS A 44 -8.64 -4.62 29.06
N ALA A 45 -8.64 -3.38 28.55
CA ALA A 45 -9.49 -2.31 29.09
C ALA A 45 -10.99 -2.62 28.92
N ILE A 46 -11.42 -3.26 27.82
CA ILE A 46 -12.79 -3.76 27.67
C ILE A 46 -13.12 -4.78 28.77
N THR A 47 -12.23 -5.75 28.97
CA THR A 47 -12.43 -6.79 29.99
C THR A 47 -12.52 -6.20 31.39
N GLN A 48 -11.67 -5.22 31.70
CA GLN A 48 -11.69 -4.52 32.99
C GLN A 48 -12.95 -3.66 33.19
N ALA A 49 -13.39 -2.97 32.14
CA ALA A 49 -14.58 -2.12 32.17
C ALA A 49 -15.84 -2.94 32.49
N LEU A 50 -15.88 -4.18 32.03
CA LEU A 50 -17.02 -5.11 32.23
C LEU A 50 -16.84 -6.03 33.45
N GLY A 51 -15.78 -5.87 34.23
CA GLY A 51 -15.49 -6.73 35.40
C GLY A 51 -16.55 -6.72 36.53
N GLY A 52 -17.44 -5.72 36.53
CA GLY A 52 -18.59 -5.67 37.44
C GLY A 52 -19.80 -6.53 37.03
N ILE A 53 -19.78 -7.06 35.77
CA ILE A 53 -20.87 -7.90 35.27
C ILE A 53 -20.45 -9.37 35.40
N ASP A 54 -21.29 -10.16 36.05
CA ASP A 54 -21.02 -11.59 36.24
C ASP A 54 -20.90 -12.31 34.88
N ALA A 55 -19.77 -12.96 34.65
CA ALA A 55 -19.50 -13.73 33.46
C ALA A 55 -20.51 -14.85 33.19
N ALA A 56 -21.06 -15.46 34.25
CA ALA A 56 -22.08 -16.49 34.12
C ALA A 56 -23.41 -15.91 33.60
N LEU A 57 -23.76 -14.67 33.98
CA LEU A 57 -24.93 -13.98 33.49
C LEU A 57 -24.77 -13.63 32.00
N LEU A 58 -23.59 -13.18 31.56
CA LEU A 58 -23.33 -12.93 30.16
C LEU A 58 -23.42 -14.23 29.35
N LEU A 59 -22.79 -15.29 29.82
CA LEU A 59 -22.79 -16.59 29.13
C LEU A 59 -24.21 -17.18 29.05
N SER A 60 -25.00 -17.12 30.11
CA SER A 60 -26.37 -17.64 30.14
C SER A 60 -27.35 -16.83 29.29
N SER A 61 -27.02 -15.55 28.99
CA SER A 61 -27.81 -14.69 28.07
C SER A 61 -27.61 -15.01 26.61
N ARG A 62 -26.57 -15.77 26.26
CA ARG A 62 -26.18 -16.08 24.87
C ARG A 62 -27.19 -17.02 24.21
N ASP A 63 -27.67 -16.63 23.02
CA ASP A 63 -28.56 -17.45 22.20
C ASP A 63 -28.18 -17.30 20.73
N ALA A 64 -27.19 -18.07 20.28
CA ALA A 64 -26.74 -18.06 18.92
C ALA A 64 -27.73 -18.73 17.93
N ARG A 65 -28.60 -19.63 18.40
CA ARG A 65 -29.58 -20.33 17.57
C ARG A 65 -30.80 -19.45 17.26
N GLY A 66 -31.15 -18.54 18.17
CA GLY A 66 -32.24 -17.57 17.97
C GLY A 66 -31.79 -16.22 17.38
N ASP A 67 -30.53 -16.10 16.97
CA ASP A 67 -30.03 -14.84 16.38
C ASP A 67 -30.38 -14.80 14.88
N VAL A 68 -31.34 -13.93 14.53
CA VAL A 68 -31.80 -13.68 13.15
C VAL A 68 -30.69 -13.14 12.24
N GLY A 69 -29.58 -12.61 12.81
CA GLY A 69 -28.44 -12.09 12.06
C GLY A 69 -27.53 -13.15 11.48
N THR A 70 -27.61 -14.43 11.90
CA THR A 70 -26.72 -15.50 11.46
C THR A 70 -26.90 -15.88 9.99
N THR A 71 -28.03 -15.54 9.38
CA THR A 71 -28.35 -15.84 7.97
C THR A 71 -28.13 -14.64 7.03
N LEU A 72 -27.76 -13.47 7.56
CA LEU A 72 -27.57 -12.24 6.80
C LEU A 72 -26.08 -12.02 6.49
N THR A 73 -25.55 -12.72 5.48
CA THR A 73 -24.16 -12.56 5.02
C THR A 73 -24.13 -11.86 3.66
N GLY A 74 -23.43 -10.74 3.55
CA GLY A 74 -23.23 -10.02 2.28
C GLY A 74 -22.03 -10.57 1.50
N ALA A 75 -22.12 -10.62 0.17
CA ALA A 75 -21.02 -11.07 -0.71
C ALA A 75 -19.69 -10.29 -0.47
N ALA A 76 -19.78 -9.03 -0.09
CA ALA A 76 -18.61 -8.19 0.24
C ALA A 76 -17.86 -8.61 1.51
N GLU A 77 -18.44 -9.50 2.33
CA GLU A 77 -17.82 -9.97 3.57
C GLU A 77 -16.92 -11.19 3.39
N GLN A 78 -17.03 -11.86 2.25
CA GLN A 78 -16.38 -13.16 2.00
C GLN A 78 -14.92 -13.05 1.55
N ALA A 79 -14.46 -11.90 1.05
CA ALA A 79 -13.08 -11.72 0.58
C ALA A 79 -12.51 -10.36 1.00
N ARG A 80 -11.21 -10.31 1.22
CA ARG A 80 -10.45 -9.07 1.45
C ARG A 80 -9.29 -9.02 0.47
N PRO A 81 -9.18 -7.96 -0.35
CA PRO A 81 -8.17 -7.88 -1.41
C PRO A 81 -6.73 -7.74 -0.88
N ASN A 82 -6.53 -7.18 0.31
CA ASN A 82 -5.21 -6.97 0.92
C ASN A 82 -5.32 -6.72 2.44
N LEU A 83 -4.16 -6.61 3.10
CA LEU A 83 -4.07 -6.40 4.56
C LEU A 83 -4.64 -5.04 5.00
N HIS A 84 -4.52 -4.00 4.18
CA HIS A 84 -5.13 -2.69 4.44
C HIS A 84 -6.67 -2.80 4.50
N ALA A 85 -7.29 -3.44 3.51
CA ALA A 85 -8.74 -3.67 3.51
C ALA A 85 -9.20 -4.54 4.69
N LEU A 86 -8.38 -5.54 5.09
CA LEU A 86 -8.63 -6.34 6.29
C LEU A 86 -8.59 -5.47 7.56
N ALA A 87 -7.60 -4.57 7.68
CA ALA A 87 -7.49 -3.66 8.82
C ALA A 87 -8.68 -2.70 8.89
N VAL A 88 -9.03 -2.03 7.78
CA VAL A 88 -10.17 -1.09 7.71
C VAL A 88 -11.48 -1.79 8.11
N ALA A 89 -11.75 -2.98 7.59
CA ALA A 89 -12.97 -3.72 7.91
C ALA A 89 -13.05 -4.10 9.40
N ASN A 90 -11.94 -4.51 10.02
CA ASN A 90 -11.92 -4.85 11.44
C ASN A 90 -11.93 -3.60 12.33
N ALA A 91 -11.35 -2.48 11.90
CA ALA A 91 -11.48 -1.20 12.58
C ALA A 91 -12.94 -0.72 12.64
N SER A 92 -13.69 -0.83 11.53
CA SER A 92 -15.13 -0.53 11.49
C SER A 92 -15.90 -1.43 12.44
N ARG A 93 -15.72 -2.75 12.38
CA ARG A 93 -16.36 -3.72 13.27
C ARG A 93 -16.09 -3.45 14.75
N ALA A 94 -14.82 -3.14 15.10
CA ALA A 94 -14.46 -2.80 16.48
C ALA A 94 -15.18 -1.53 16.93
N SER A 95 -15.19 -0.49 16.10
CA SER A 95 -15.80 0.80 16.40
C SER A 95 -17.32 0.72 16.58
N GLU A 96 -18.01 0.00 15.70
CA GLU A 96 -19.45 -0.25 15.75
C GLU A 96 -19.83 -1.06 17.00
N ALA A 97 -19.07 -2.13 17.29
CA ALA A 97 -19.29 -2.96 18.47
C ALA A 97 -19.04 -2.18 19.76
N LEU A 98 -17.97 -1.38 19.84
CA LEU A 98 -17.68 -0.51 20.99
C LEU A 98 -18.76 0.55 21.19
N ARG A 99 -19.29 1.15 20.10
CA ARG A 99 -20.40 2.11 20.22
C ARG A 99 -21.67 1.46 20.75
N SER A 100 -22.04 0.30 20.20
CA SER A 100 -23.22 -0.44 20.69
C SER A 100 -23.07 -0.88 22.15
N LEU A 101 -21.85 -1.31 22.53
CA LEU A 101 -21.53 -1.68 23.91
C LEU A 101 -21.64 -0.47 24.85
N GLU A 102 -21.08 0.68 24.48
CA GLU A 102 -21.20 1.94 25.25
C GLU A 102 -22.66 2.32 25.50
N GLU A 103 -23.51 2.34 24.45
CA GLU A 103 -24.93 2.68 24.59
C GLU A 103 -25.70 1.69 25.45
N SER A 104 -25.40 0.40 25.32
CA SER A 104 -26.05 -0.64 26.13
C SER A 104 -25.66 -0.55 27.61
N LEU A 105 -24.42 -0.17 27.90
CA LEU A 105 -23.95 0.03 29.27
C LEU A 105 -24.57 1.26 29.94
N LYS A 106 -24.97 2.30 29.20
CA LYS A 106 -25.72 3.43 29.79
C LYS A 106 -27.03 3.01 30.44
N LEU A 107 -27.60 1.87 29.99
CA LEU A 107 -28.83 1.29 30.57
C LEU A 107 -28.56 0.29 31.67
N HIS A 108 -27.38 -0.33 31.70
CA HIS A 108 -27.08 -1.45 32.63
C HIS A 108 -26.05 -1.06 33.71
N ASP A 109 -24.97 -0.39 33.31
CA ASP A 109 -23.88 0.08 34.19
C ASP A 109 -23.33 1.41 33.63
N ALA A 110 -23.94 2.51 34.02
CA ALA A 110 -23.56 3.85 33.56
C ALA A 110 -22.13 4.26 33.99
N VAL A 111 -21.51 3.56 34.97
CA VAL A 111 -20.14 3.81 35.42
C VAL A 111 -19.13 3.17 34.44
N ALA A 112 -19.49 2.03 33.84
CA ALA A 112 -18.66 1.36 32.81
C ALA A 112 -18.69 2.06 31.45
N ALA A 113 -19.79 2.72 31.08
CA ALA A 113 -19.96 3.34 29.75
C ALA A 113 -18.83 4.33 29.37
N PRO A 114 -18.39 5.29 30.20
CA PRO A 114 -17.29 6.21 29.88
C PRO A 114 -15.92 5.50 29.73
N ARG A 115 -15.76 4.32 30.31
CA ARG A 115 -14.53 3.53 30.15
C ARG A 115 -14.48 2.92 28.74
N ILE A 116 -15.60 2.43 28.24
CA ILE A 116 -15.72 1.91 26.86
C ILE A 116 -15.59 3.03 25.83
N GLU A 117 -16.17 4.21 26.11
CA GLU A 117 -15.98 5.39 25.25
C GLU A 117 -14.49 5.73 25.04
N ARG A 118 -13.68 5.75 26.11
CA ARG A 118 -12.22 5.99 26.01
C ARG A 118 -11.53 4.91 25.17
N VAL A 119 -11.91 3.64 25.30
CA VAL A 119 -11.37 2.56 24.48
C VAL A 119 -11.73 2.78 23.00
N ARG A 120 -12.94 3.22 22.70
CA ARG A 120 -13.40 3.50 21.33
C ARG A 120 -12.58 4.60 20.66
N TYR A 121 -12.36 5.74 21.33
CA TYR A 121 -11.53 6.82 20.78
C TYR A 121 -10.07 6.38 20.59
N ARG A 122 -9.48 5.70 21.57
CA ARG A 122 -8.14 5.12 21.42
C ARG A 122 -8.06 4.15 20.23
N THR A 123 -9.10 3.34 20.03
CA THR A 123 -9.16 2.42 18.89
C THR A 123 -9.17 3.16 17.55
N TYR A 124 -9.84 4.32 17.45
CA TYR A 124 -9.81 5.15 16.23
C TYR A 124 -8.40 5.61 15.88
N ASP A 125 -7.62 6.09 16.86
CA ASP A 125 -6.26 6.55 16.62
C ASP A 125 -5.35 5.40 16.21
N LEU A 126 -5.36 4.29 16.95
CA LEU A 126 -4.56 3.09 16.63
C LEU A 126 -4.92 2.50 15.26
N ALA A 127 -6.21 2.44 14.93
CA ALA A 127 -6.68 1.89 13.66
C ALA A 127 -6.30 2.78 12.48
N ARG A 128 -6.38 4.12 12.63
CA ARG A 128 -5.88 5.08 11.65
C ARG A 128 -4.40 4.87 11.38
N ASP A 129 -3.58 4.81 12.44
CA ASP A 129 -2.13 4.68 12.31
C ASP A 129 -1.74 3.34 11.66
N LEU A 130 -2.41 2.25 12.03
CA LEU A 130 -2.24 0.95 11.39
C LEU A 130 -2.65 0.97 9.92
N ALA A 131 -3.81 1.57 9.59
CA ALA A 131 -4.29 1.66 8.22
C ALA A 131 -3.34 2.50 7.33
N LEU A 132 -2.82 3.62 7.84
CA LEU A 132 -1.84 4.44 7.11
C LEU A 132 -0.55 3.67 6.82
N ARG A 133 -0.04 2.89 7.78
CA ARG A 133 1.15 2.04 7.57
C ARG A 133 0.89 0.94 6.55
N LEU A 134 -0.26 0.29 6.61
CA LEU A 134 -0.64 -0.74 5.64
C LEU A 134 -1.00 -0.16 4.26
N ALA A 135 -1.50 1.08 4.18
CA ALA A 135 -1.77 1.76 2.92
C ALA A 135 -0.48 2.05 2.14
N GLY A 136 0.63 2.35 2.82
CA GLY A 136 1.95 2.53 2.19
C GLY A 136 2.43 1.28 1.45
N SER A 137 2.01 0.08 1.87
CA SER A 137 2.37 -1.20 1.25
C SER A 137 1.33 -1.73 0.26
N ALA A 138 0.17 -1.05 0.11
CA ALA A 138 -0.85 -1.48 -0.86
C ALA A 138 -0.30 -1.34 -2.29
N PRO A 139 -0.44 -2.37 -3.13
CA PRO A 139 -0.01 -2.28 -4.53
C PRO A 139 -0.66 -1.08 -5.22
N ARG A 140 0.18 -0.20 -5.81
CA ARG A 140 -0.28 0.99 -6.52
C ARG A 140 -0.08 0.81 -8.02
N GLN A 141 -1.10 1.09 -8.80
CA GLN A 141 -0.98 1.23 -10.24
C GLN A 141 -0.76 2.70 -10.57
N TRP A 142 0.44 3.03 -11.05
CA TRP A 142 0.76 4.36 -11.57
C TRP A 142 0.55 4.40 -13.08
N SER A 143 0.13 5.55 -13.59
CA SER A 143 0.05 5.80 -15.03
C SER A 143 1.41 6.21 -15.61
N VAL A 144 2.09 7.17 -14.98
CA VAL A 144 3.41 7.64 -15.44
C VAL A 144 4.38 7.70 -14.26
N CYS A 145 5.38 6.83 -14.28
CA CYS A 145 6.55 6.87 -13.41
C CYS A 145 7.74 7.48 -14.15
N VAL A 146 8.31 8.58 -13.63
CA VAL A 146 9.48 9.23 -14.22
C VAL A 146 10.74 8.83 -13.47
N LEU A 147 11.70 8.20 -14.18
CA LEU A 147 13.00 7.83 -13.64
C LEU A 147 13.93 9.04 -13.68
N VAL A 148 14.11 9.70 -12.55
CA VAL A 148 14.93 10.90 -12.41
C VAL A 148 16.41 10.51 -12.40
N THR A 149 17.13 10.98 -13.41
CA THR A 149 18.59 10.82 -13.60
C THR A 149 19.14 12.14 -14.13
N GLU A 150 19.97 12.82 -13.38
CA GLU A 150 20.46 14.17 -13.69
C GLU A 150 21.14 14.26 -15.04
N SER A 151 22.00 13.30 -15.37
CA SER A 151 22.75 13.29 -16.64
C SER A 151 21.89 13.23 -17.92
N ILE A 152 20.59 12.95 -17.77
CA ILE A 152 19.62 12.88 -18.88
C ILE A 152 18.80 14.17 -18.99
N CYS A 153 18.77 15.00 -17.94
CA CYS A 153 17.92 16.18 -17.86
C CYS A 153 18.40 17.28 -18.81
N ALA A 154 17.48 17.89 -19.56
CA ALA A 154 17.74 19.07 -20.37
C ALA A 154 17.79 20.39 -19.57
N MET A 155 17.36 20.33 -18.29
CA MET A 155 17.34 21.42 -17.34
C MET A 155 17.81 20.91 -15.96
N PRO A 156 18.01 21.75 -14.94
CA PRO A 156 18.35 21.26 -13.59
C PRO A 156 17.39 20.14 -13.14
N TRP A 157 17.94 19.05 -12.63
CA TRP A 157 17.17 17.82 -12.34
C TRP A 157 15.96 18.07 -11.42
N LEU A 158 16.10 19.00 -10.47
CA LEU A 158 15.03 19.35 -9.54
C LEU A 158 13.87 20.05 -10.26
N ASP A 159 14.17 20.93 -11.22
CA ASP A 159 13.14 21.61 -12.00
C ASP A 159 12.45 20.65 -12.99
N ALA A 160 13.21 19.71 -13.55
CA ALA A 160 12.65 18.64 -14.37
C ALA A 160 11.71 17.72 -13.57
N ALA A 161 12.08 17.38 -12.33
CA ALA A 161 11.24 16.58 -11.42
C ALA A 161 9.94 17.32 -11.03
N LYS A 162 10.03 18.63 -10.70
CA LYS A 162 8.86 19.47 -10.43
C LYS A 162 7.95 19.56 -11.65
N ALA A 163 8.51 19.87 -12.83
CA ALA A 163 7.75 19.94 -14.06
C ALA A 163 7.07 18.61 -14.41
N ALA A 164 7.71 17.46 -14.15
CA ALA A 164 7.09 16.16 -14.33
C ALA A 164 5.87 15.96 -13.41
N LEU A 165 5.97 16.35 -12.14
CA LEU A 165 4.85 16.31 -11.19
C LEU A 165 3.73 17.27 -11.60
N ASP A 166 4.05 18.49 -12.04
CA ASP A 166 3.09 19.46 -12.55
C ASP A 166 2.38 18.96 -13.83
N GLY A 167 3.05 18.11 -14.59
CA GLY A 167 2.47 17.39 -15.73
C GLY A 167 1.54 16.25 -15.33
N GLY A 168 1.53 15.88 -14.06
CA GLY A 168 0.71 14.80 -13.50
C GLY A 168 1.43 13.45 -13.42
N ALA A 169 2.77 13.40 -13.36
CA ALA A 169 3.46 12.17 -12.97
C ALA A 169 3.01 11.74 -11.59
N ASP A 170 2.56 10.51 -11.47
CA ASP A 170 2.05 9.95 -10.22
C ASP A 170 3.08 9.09 -9.47
N CYS A 171 4.28 8.97 -10.05
CA CYS A 171 5.45 8.36 -9.43
C CYS A 171 6.74 9.00 -9.92
N LEU A 172 7.67 9.29 -9.02
CA LEU A 172 9.06 9.57 -9.34
C LEU A 172 9.93 8.42 -8.83
N GLN A 173 10.88 7.96 -9.64
CA GLN A 173 11.92 7.02 -9.22
C GLN A 173 13.28 7.73 -9.26
N LEU A 174 13.93 7.91 -8.10
CA LEU A 174 15.30 8.44 -8.04
C LEU A 174 16.28 7.36 -8.50
N ARG A 175 16.93 7.58 -9.64
CA ARG A 175 17.85 6.63 -10.26
C ARG A 175 19.18 7.32 -10.58
N GLU A 176 20.04 7.41 -9.58
CA GLU A 176 21.41 7.90 -9.69
C GLU A 176 22.36 6.75 -9.32
N LYS A 177 23.23 6.35 -10.25
CA LYS A 177 24.11 5.21 -10.05
C LYS A 177 25.52 5.59 -9.56
N GLU A 178 25.88 6.83 -9.77
CA GLU A 178 27.24 7.34 -9.51
C GLU A 178 27.33 8.13 -8.20
N LEU A 179 26.19 8.46 -7.55
CA LEU A 179 26.17 9.22 -6.31
C LEU A 179 26.52 8.32 -5.11
N ASP A 180 27.22 8.89 -4.14
CA ASP A 180 27.38 8.26 -2.84
C ASP A 180 26.06 8.22 -2.04
N ALA A 181 26.04 7.42 -0.98
CA ALA A 181 24.82 7.21 -0.19
C ALA A 181 24.31 8.48 0.47
N GLY A 182 25.20 9.37 0.90
CA GLY A 182 24.84 10.63 1.56
C GLY A 182 24.16 11.59 0.61
N GLU A 183 24.72 11.78 -0.58
CA GLU A 183 24.13 12.64 -1.61
C GLU A 183 22.82 12.06 -2.14
N LEU A 184 22.77 10.75 -2.37
CA LEU A 184 21.53 10.06 -2.78
C LEU A 184 20.42 10.24 -1.75
N LEU A 185 20.73 10.13 -0.45
CA LEU A 185 19.78 10.35 0.63
C LEU A 185 19.30 11.81 0.68
N ALA A 186 20.21 12.78 0.51
CA ALA A 186 19.83 14.18 0.46
C ALA A 186 18.84 14.48 -0.69
N ARG A 187 19.12 13.96 -1.91
CA ARG A 187 18.20 14.08 -3.06
C ARG A 187 16.87 13.37 -2.82
N ALA A 188 16.91 12.19 -2.21
CA ALA A 188 15.69 11.44 -1.86
C ALA A 188 14.80 12.26 -0.90
N GLY A 189 15.39 12.94 0.10
CA GLY A 189 14.65 13.82 1.00
C GLY A 189 13.94 14.96 0.28
N VAL A 190 14.65 15.64 -0.64
CA VAL A 190 14.05 16.72 -1.46
C VAL A 190 12.90 16.19 -2.34
N LEU A 191 13.10 15.05 -3.01
CA LEU A 191 12.03 14.44 -3.83
C LEU A 191 10.86 13.94 -2.98
N ARG A 192 11.12 13.49 -1.75
CA ARG A 192 10.07 13.06 -0.83
C ARG A 192 9.09 14.18 -0.48
N ASP A 193 9.61 15.37 -0.20
CA ASP A 193 8.77 16.54 0.09
C ASP A 193 7.96 16.95 -1.14
N LEU A 194 8.55 16.92 -2.33
CA LEU A 194 7.86 17.24 -3.57
C LEU A 194 6.75 16.23 -3.89
N THR A 195 7.04 14.93 -3.81
CA THR A 195 6.06 13.88 -4.11
C THR A 195 4.90 13.88 -3.12
N ARG A 196 5.17 14.13 -1.82
CA ARG A 196 4.11 14.31 -0.82
C ARG A 196 3.18 15.46 -1.16
N SER A 197 3.75 16.61 -1.52
CA SER A 197 2.98 17.80 -1.89
C SER A 197 2.12 17.59 -3.13
N ALA A 198 2.59 16.75 -4.07
CA ALA A 198 1.91 16.41 -5.31
C ALA A 198 1.00 15.17 -5.20
N ALA A 199 0.87 14.56 -4.02
CA ALA A 199 0.20 13.25 -3.81
C ALA A 199 0.73 12.13 -4.72
N ALA A 200 2.00 12.20 -5.13
CA ALA A 200 2.71 11.23 -5.93
C ALA A 200 3.58 10.31 -5.07
N SER A 201 4.04 9.20 -5.63
CA SER A 201 4.92 8.24 -4.95
C SER A 201 6.40 8.54 -5.23
N LEU A 202 7.25 8.28 -4.24
CA LEU A 202 8.71 8.25 -4.39
C LEU A 202 9.22 6.81 -4.32
N ILE A 203 9.94 6.38 -5.32
CA ILE A 203 10.64 5.10 -5.38
C ILE A 203 12.15 5.36 -5.46
N ILE A 204 12.94 4.59 -4.73
CA ILE A 204 14.40 4.61 -4.82
C ILE A 204 14.87 3.41 -5.64
N ASN A 205 15.78 3.65 -6.59
CA ASN A 205 16.35 2.59 -7.39
C ASN A 205 17.47 1.85 -6.63
N ASP A 206 17.46 0.52 -6.58
CA ASP A 206 18.46 -0.41 -6.04
C ASP A 206 18.73 -0.30 -4.51
N ARG A 207 18.62 0.88 -3.90
CA ARG A 207 19.09 1.21 -2.55
C ARG A 207 17.96 1.16 -1.51
N ILE A 208 17.74 -0.02 -0.93
CA ILE A 208 16.72 -0.23 0.13
C ILE A 208 17.01 0.58 1.40
N ASP A 209 18.28 0.73 1.76
CA ASP A 209 18.75 1.53 2.90
C ASP A 209 18.36 3.01 2.74
N VAL A 210 18.56 3.57 1.55
CA VAL A 210 18.16 4.96 1.23
C VAL A 210 16.64 5.08 1.19
N ALA A 211 15.94 4.11 0.63
CA ALA A 211 14.46 4.11 0.60
C ALA A 211 13.87 4.16 2.02
N MET A 212 14.41 3.36 2.94
CA MET A 212 13.99 3.36 4.33
C MET A 212 14.38 4.66 5.06
N ALA A 213 15.60 5.15 4.88
CA ALA A 213 16.10 6.33 5.55
C ALA A 213 15.41 7.64 5.09
N SER A 214 14.95 7.69 3.84
CA SER A 214 14.22 8.84 3.27
C SER A 214 12.69 8.76 3.44
N ASP A 215 12.18 7.70 4.07
CA ASP A 215 10.73 7.42 4.16
C ASP A 215 10.06 7.42 2.78
N ALA A 216 10.75 6.87 1.77
CA ALA A 216 10.20 6.68 0.44
C ALA A 216 9.05 5.65 0.45
N ASP A 217 8.18 5.69 -0.56
CA ASP A 217 7.07 4.73 -0.68
C ASP A 217 7.57 3.33 -1.07
N GLY A 218 8.74 3.23 -1.72
CA GLY A 218 9.27 1.95 -2.14
C GLY A 218 10.69 1.97 -2.69
N VAL A 219 11.15 0.77 -3.03
CA VAL A 219 12.42 0.50 -3.73
C VAL A 219 12.12 -0.27 -5.01
N HIS A 220 12.88 -0.04 -6.08
CA HIS A 220 12.85 -0.83 -7.30
C HIS A 220 14.15 -1.58 -7.47
N LEU A 221 14.08 -2.90 -7.65
CA LEU A 221 15.22 -3.81 -7.72
C LEU A 221 15.31 -4.45 -9.11
N GLY A 222 16.52 -4.51 -9.63
CA GLY A 222 16.86 -5.30 -10.82
C GLY A 222 17.20 -6.74 -10.48
N GLN A 223 17.40 -7.57 -11.50
CA GLN A 223 17.71 -9.00 -11.33
C GLN A 223 19.09 -9.25 -10.67
N GLY A 224 20.01 -8.29 -10.75
CA GLY A 224 21.32 -8.37 -10.12
C GLY A 224 21.41 -7.70 -8.75
N ASP A 225 20.34 -7.13 -8.26
CA ASP A 225 20.28 -6.43 -6.99
C ASP A 225 19.90 -7.38 -5.83
N LEU A 226 19.57 -6.82 -4.67
CA LEU A 226 19.16 -7.60 -3.52
C LEU A 226 17.89 -8.42 -3.85
N PRO A 227 17.86 -9.74 -3.59
CA PRO A 227 16.67 -10.55 -3.83
C PRO A 227 15.44 -10.00 -3.08
N ILE A 228 14.26 -10.04 -3.72
CA ILE A 228 13.00 -9.49 -3.19
C ILE A 228 12.68 -10.03 -1.80
N ALA A 229 12.88 -11.33 -1.56
CA ALA A 229 12.65 -11.93 -0.25
C ALA A 229 13.57 -11.36 0.84
N ALA A 230 14.85 -11.09 0.52
CA ALA A 230 15.79 -10.46 1.43
C ALA A 230 15.42 -8.98 1.67
N ALA A 231 15.03 -8.25 0.61
CA ALA A 231 14.54 -6.87 0.72
C ALA A 231 13.29 -6.81 1.60
N ARG A 232 12.36 -7.75 1.44
CA ARG A 232 11.17 -7.85 2.27
C ARG A 232 11.48 -8.14 3.74
N SER A 233 12.50 -8.97 4.02
CA SER A 233 12.95 -9.23 5.39
C SER A 233 13.53 -7.98 6.07
N ILE A 234 14.15 -7.08 5.32
CA ILE A 234 14.68 -5.80 5.83
C ILE A 234 13.57 -4.76 6.02
N ALA A 235 12.73 -4.58 5.00
CA ALA A 235 11.73 -3.52 4.95
C ALA A 235 10.39 -3.87 5.62
N GLY A 236 10.17 -5.12 5.99
CA GLY A 236 8.86 -5.57 6.44
C GLY A 236 7.81 -5.42 5.34
N SER A 237 6.56 -5.16 5.73
CA SER A 237 5.42 -5.00 4.81
C SER A 237 5.13 -3.54 4.42
N THR A 238 5.87 -2.56 4.94
CA THR A 238 5.54 -1.14 4.78
C THR A 238 6.08 -0.52 3.49
N LEU A 239 7.15 -1.08 2.92
CA LEU A 239 7.80 -0.58 1.72
C LEU A 239 7.30 -1.33 0.47
N LEU A 240 6.94 -0.61 -0.59
CA LEU A 240 6.71 -1.20 -1.90
C LEU A 240 8.03 -1.74 -2.46
N ILE A 241 8.03 -2.96 -2.97
CA ILE A 241 9.19 -3.53 -3.64
C ILE A 241 8.82 -3.81 -5.09
N GLY A 242 9.40 -3.04 -6.00
CA GLY A 242 9.29 -3.25 -7.43
C GLY A 242 10.38 -4.16 -7.95
N ALA A 243 10.10 -4.91 -8.99
CA ALA A 243 11.05 -5.78 -9.66
C ALA A 243 11.15 -5.49 -11.16
N SER A 244 12.36 -5.40 -11.70
CA SER A 244 12.56 -5.43 -13.16
C SER A 244 12.36 -6.85 -13.68
N THR A 245 11.59 -7.02 -14.76
CA THR A 245 11.34 -8.32 -15.39
C THR A 245 11.46 -8.21 -16.90
N HIS A 246 12.13 -9.20 -17.53
CA HIS A 246 12.47 -9.18 -18.94
C HIS A 246 11.90 -10.39 -19.70
N ASP A 247 11.42 -11.39 -18.97
CA ASP A 247 10.77 -12.59 -19.48
C ASP A 247 9.72 -13.14 -18.47
N PRO A 248 8.90 -14.13 -18.89
CA PRO A 248 7.84 -14.70 -18.02
C PRO A 248 8.37 -15.43 -16.79
N HIS A 249 9.56 -15.99 -16.84
CA HIS A 249 10.17 -16.70 -15.70
C HIS A 249 10.53 -15.70 -14.60
N GLU A 250 11.27 -14.63 -14.95
CA GLU A 250 11.59 -13.55 -14.01
C GLU A 250 10.34 -12.90 -13.41
N ALA A 251 9.26 -12.71 -14.21
CA ALA A 251 8.00 -12.20 -13.72
C ALA A 251 7.37 -13.11 -12.67
N SER A 252 7.28 -14.41 -12.96
CA SER A 252 6.67 -15.40 -12.05
C SER A 252 7.45 -15.53 -10.76
N GLU A 253 8.79 -15.59 -10.82
CA GLU A 253 9.65 -15.61 -9.63
C GLU A 253 9.50 -14.34 -8.79
N SER A 254 9.50 -13.16 -9.43
CA SER A 254 9.36 -11.87 -8.74
C SER A 254 8.02 -11.76 -8.02
N VAL A 255 6.92 -12.14 -8.68
CA VAL A 255 5.59 -12.14 -8.10
C VAL A 255 5.48 -13.14 -6.95
N ALA A 256 6.00 -14.36 -7.12
CA ALA A 256 6.02 -15.38 -6.07
C ALA A 256 6.87 -14.95 -4.85
N ALA A 257 7.95 -14.20 -5.07
CA ALA A 257 8.78 -13.63 -4.01
C ALA A 257 8.16 -12.40 -3.30
N GLY A 258 6.99 -11.92 -3.75
CA GLY A 258 6.24 -10.84 -3.12
C GLY A 258 6.54 -9.44 -3.65
N ALA A 259 6.89 -9.31 -4.94
CA ALA A 259 6.98 -8.01 -5.60
C ALA A 259 5.62 -7.30 -5.53
N SER A 260 5.64 -6.02 -5.19
CA SER A 260 4.46 -5.17 -5.12
C SER A 260 4.00 -4.69 -6.50
N TYR A 261 4.93 -4.59 -7.44
CA TYR A 261 4.71 -4.27 -8.84
C TYR A 261 5.89 -4.74 -9.69
N CYS A 262 5.68 -4.85 -11.00
CA CYS A 262 6.74 -5.23 -11.94
C CYS A 262 7.02 -4.12 -12.96
N GLY A 263 8.31 -3.85 -13.21
CA GLY A 263 8.77 -3.13 -14.38
C GLY A 263 8.95 -4.12 -15.52
N VAL A 264 8.08 -4.05 -16.53
CA VAL A 264 8.00 -5.03 -17.63
C VAL A 264 8.70 -4.44 -18.87
N GLY A 265 9.81 -5.00 -19.25
CA GLY A 265 10.60 -4.48 -20.37
C GLY A 265 11.88 -5.25 -20.63
N CYS A 266 12.70 -4.82 -21.57
CA CYS A 266 12.66 -3.60 -22.38
C CYS A 266 11.63 -3.74 -23.52
N MET A 267 10.66 -2.80 -23.62
CA MET A 267 9.62 -2.87 -24.67
C MET A 267 10.16 -2.53 -26.06
N PHE A 268 10.96 -1.49 -26.14
CA PHE A 268 11.51 -0.97 -27.40
C PHE A 268 13.00 -0.63 -27.25
N PRO A 269 13.77 -0.53 -28.35
CA PRO A 269 15.16 -0.07 -28.30
C PRO A 269 15.28 1.27 -27.56
N SER A 270 16.25 1.38 -26.65
CA SER A 270 16.45 2.56 -25.81
C SER A 270 17.94 2.84 -25.64
N GLY A 271 18.34 4.11 -25.75
CA GLY A 271 19.74 4.53 -25.50
C GLY A 271 20.07 4.78 -24.02
N THR A 272 19.25 4.29 -23.06
CA THR A 272 19.48 4.52 -21.63
C THR A 272 20.14 3.31 -20.93
N LYS A 273 19.97 2.10 -21.45
CA LYS A 273 20.68 0.88 -21.07
C LYS A 273 21.06 0.14 -22.35
N ASP A 274 22.35 0.09 -22.65
CA ASP A 274 22.85 -0.68 -23.77
C ASP A 274 22.89 -2.19 -23.43
N GLY A 275 22.59 -3.02 -24.45
CA GLY A 275 22.76 -4.47 -24.34
C GLY A 275 21.65 -5.28 -23.70
N LEU A 276 20.54 -4.67 -23.30
CA LEU A 276 19.39 -5.45 -22.81
C LEU A 276 18.63 -6.08 -23.99
N PRO A 277 18.24 -7.37 -23.92
CA PRO A 277 17.36 -7.96 -24.89
C PRO A 277 16.01 -7.25 -24.90
N ILE A 278 15.48 -7.03 -26.10
CA ILE A 278 14.15 -6.45 -26.27
C ILE A 278 13.13 -7.55 -25.98
N ALA A 279 12.44 -7.45 -24.87
CA ALA A 279 11.35 -8.37 -24.51
C ALA A 279 10.10 -8.16 -25.38
N GLY A 280 9.80 -6.90 -25.67
CA GLY A 280 8.77 -6.49 -26.63
C GLY A 280 7.32 -6.69 -26.15
N PRO A 281 6.35 -6.27 -27.00
CA PRO A 281 4.93 -6.35 -26.67
C PRO A 281 4.40 -7.77 -26.47
N SER A 282 5.00 -8.80 -27.08
CA SER A 282 4.60 -10.21 -26.88
C SER A 282 4.84 -10.68 -25.44
N TYR A 283 5.95 -10.30 -24.84
CA TYR A 283 6.19 -10.56 -23.41
C TYR A 283 5.18 -9.79 -22.54
N PHE A 284 4.91 -8.53 -22.86
CA PHE A 284 3.96 -7.73 -22.12
C PHE A 284 2.55 -8.35 -22.09
N LEU A 285 2.05 -8.84 -23.25
CA LEU A 285 0.77 -9.55 -23.31
C LEU A 285 0.76 -10.81 -22.47
N ARG A 286 1.86 -11.57 -22.46
CA ARG A 286 2.00 -12.74 -21.59
C ARG A 286 1.97 -12.36 -20.11
N PHE A 287 2.68 -11.32 -19.74
CA PHE A 287 2.65 -10.81 -18.36
C PHE A 287 1.23 -10.48 -17.90
N LEU A 288 0.45 -9.76 -18.72
CA LEU A 288 -0.93 -9.41 -18.40
C LEU A 288 -1.83 -10.65 -18.25
N ALA A 289 -1.63 -11.67 -19.08
CA ALA A 289 -2.40 -12.91 -19.04
C ALA A 289 -2.08 -13.76 -17.80
N GLU A 290 -0.79 -13.88 -17.45
CA GLU A 290 -0.32 -14.71 -16.35
C GLU A 290 -0.44 -14.01 -14.99
N HIS A 291 -0.41 -12.66 -14.95
CA HIS A 291 -0.42 -11.84 -13.72
C HIS A 291 -1.44 -10.68 -13.78
N PRO A 292 -2.74 -10.92 -14.04
CA PRO A 292 -3.72 -9.87 -14.33
C PRO A 292 -3.98 -8.90 -13.16
N GLY A 293 -3.66 -9.29 -11.94
CA GLY A 293 -3.84 -8.47 -10.73
C GLY A 293 -2.59 -7.73 -10.27
N VAL A 294 -1.44 -7.93 -10.92
CA VAL A 294 -0.17 -7.34 -10.51
C VAL A 294 0.00 -5.96 -11.15
N PRO A 295 0.19 -4.88 -10.36
CA PRO A 295 0.54 -3.58 -10.90
C PRO A 295 1.81 -3.65 -11.73
N HIS A 296 1.84 -2.90 -12.84
CA HIS A 296 2.96 -2.94 -13.76
C HIS A 296 3.29 -1.57 -14.35
N LEU A 297 4.54 -1.43 -14.75
CA LEU A 297 5.03 -0.31 -15.53
C LEU A 297 5.77 -0.87 -16.74
N ALA A 298 5.22 -0.68 -17.94
CA ALA A 298 5.99 -0.97 -19.16
C ALA A 298 7.17 -0.01 -19.26
N ILE A 299 8.36 -0.52 -19.57
CA ILE A 299 9.59 0.27 -19.57
C ILE A 299 10.46 -0.03 -20.80
N GLY A 300 11.23 0.96 -21.22
CA GLY A 300 12.22 0.86 -22.29
C GLY A 300 11.75 1.48 -23.60
N GLY A 301 12.37 2.61 -23.95
CA GLY A 301 12.17 3.31 -25.22
C GLY A 301 10.76 3.85 -25.47
N ILE A 302 10.03 4.22 -24.41
CA ILE A 302 8.63 4.63 -24.51
C ILE A 302 8.52 6.15 -24.70
N ASP A 303 7.82 6.54 -25.75
CA ASP A 303 7.34 7.88 -26.07
C ASP A 303 5.80 7.89 -26.16
N GLU A 304 5.19 9.01 -26.57
CA GLU A 304 3.74 9.14 -26.67
C GLU A 304 3.09 8.11 -27.63
N ALA A 305 3.71 7.89 -28.81
CA ALA A 305 3.17 6.96 -29.80
C ALA A 305 3.20 5.51 -29.29
N ARG A 306 4.33 5.11 -28.73
CA ARG A 306 4.52 3.77 -28.14
C ARG A 306 3.67 3.56 -26.89
N ALA A 307 3.45 4.60 -26.08
CA ALA A 307 2.52 4.52 -24.95
C ALA A 307 1.09 4.24 -25.42
N ARG A 308 0.66 4.85 -26.56
CA ARG A 308 -0.67 4.56 -27.15
C ARG A 308 -0.75 3.13 -27.71
N GLU A 309 0.30 2.63 -28.36
CA GLU A 309 0.38 1.22 -28.79
C GLU A 309 0.24 0.25 -27.62
N LEU A 310 0.96 0.50 -26.52
CA LEU A 310 0.89 -0.33 -25.33
C LEU A 310 -0.47 -0.23 -24.62
N ALA A 311 -1.08 0.96 -24.60
CA ALA A 311 -2.42 1.16 -24.02
C ALA A 311 -3.48 0.30 -24.75
N ALA A 312 -3.42 0.23 -26.07
CA ALA A 312 -4.29 -0.66 -26.87
C ALA A 312 -4.11 -2.15 -26.55
N LEU A 313 -2.99 -2.54 -25.94
CA LEU A 313 -2.73 -3.90 -25.43
C LEU A 313 -3.13 -4.10 -23.96
N GLY A 314 -3.69 -3.07 -23.31
CA GLY A 314 -4.10 -3.12 -21.90
C GLY A 314 -3.06 -2.58 -20.91
N CYS A 315 -2.03 -1.88 -21.37
CA CYS A 315 -1.05 -1.22 -20.50
C CYS A 315 -1.70 -0.09 -19.69
N ARG A 316 -1.54 -0.12 -18.38
CA ARG A 316 -2.09 0.90 -17.48
C ARG A 316 -1.05 1.89 -16.97
N GLY A 317 0.24 1.61 -17.20
CA GLY A 317 1.30 2.48 -16.72
C GLY A 317 2.63 2.26 -17.40
N VAL A 318 3.38 3.35 -17.53
CA VAL A 318 4.70 3.39 -18.15
C VAL A 318 5.75 3.98 -17.21
N ALA A 319 6.97 3.45 -17.30
CA ALA A 319 8.15 4.04 -16.69
C ALA A 319 9.02 4.67 -17.80
N VAL A 320 9.31 5.95 -17.66
CA VAL A 320 9.99 6.75 -18.66
C VAL A 320 11.13 7.56 -18.05
N SER A 321 12.14 7.89 -18.84
CA SER A 321 13.23 8.76 -18.44
C SER A 321 13.47 9.83 -19.53
N ARG A 322 14.20 9.51 -20.57
CA ARG A 322 14.63 10.44 -21.63
C ARG A 322 13.46 11.16 -22.31
N SER A 323 12.36 10.49 -22.59
CA SER A 323 11.18 11.07 -23.24
C SER A 323 10.52 12.21 -22.44
N VAL A 324 10.80 12.28 -21.14
CA VAL A 324 10.35 13.36 -20.26
C VAL A 324 11.51 14.27 -19.86
N LEU A 325 12.60 13.73 -19.32
CA LEU A 325 13.68 14.53 -18.75
C LEU A 325 14.51 15.30 -19.78
N ALA A 326 14.65 14.78 -21.00
CA ALA A 326 15.32 15.46 -22.10
C ALA A 326 14.36 16.32 -22.96
N ALA A 327 13.07 16.36 -22.62
CA ALA A 327 12.10 17.19 -23.31
C ALA A 327 12.28 18.68 -22.94
N PRO A 328 12.05 19.60 -23.87
CA PRO A 328 12.04 21.04 -23.58
C PRO A 328 10.96 21.43 -22.56
N ASP A 329 9.84 20.70 -22.53
CA ASP A 329 8.75 20.85 -21.57
C ASP A 329 8.39 19.47 -20.98
N PRO A 330 8.99 19.10 -19.84
CA PRO A 330 8.70 17.83 -19.19
C PRO A 330 7.23 17.69 -18.75
N ALA A 331 6.58 18.79 -18.36
CA ALA A 331 5.18 18.76 -17.94
C ALA A 331 4.27 18.41 -19.12
N LEU A 332 4.50 18.99 -20.30
CA LEU A 332 3.76 18.66 -21.52
C LEU A 332 4.01 17.21 -21.94
N ALA A 333 5.24 16.72 -21.83
CA ALA A 333 5.59 15.34 -22.16
C ALA A 333 4.82 14.34 -21.28
N VAL A 334 4.74 14.59 -19.98
CA VAL A 334 3.94 13.75 -19.05
C VAL A 334 2.45 13.82 -19.37
N ARG A 335 1.89 15.02 -19.63
CA ARG A 335 0.47 15.15 -20.02
C ARG A 335 0.14 14.35 -21.27
N ARG A 336 1.00 14.34 -22.28
CA ARG A 336 0.81 13.56 -23.51
C ARG A 336 0.84 12.05 -23.25
N LEU A 337 1.79 11.58 -22.44
CA LEU A 337 1.86 10.16 -22.03
C LEU A 337 0.59 9.72 -21.29
N ARG A 338 0.11 10.52 -20.34
CA ARG A 338 -1.16 10.26 -19.64
C ARG A 338 -2.35 10.21 -20.59
N GLY A 339 -2.43 11.17 -21.51
CA GLY A 339 -3.47 11.19 -22.55
C GLY A 339 -3.43 9.95 -23.44
N ALA A 340 -2.23 9.49 -23.82
CA ALA A 340 -2.05 8.28 -24.62
C ALA A 340 -2.54 7.02 -23.88
N LEU A 341 -2.32 6.93 -22.56
CA LEU A 341 -2.75 5.79 -21.74
C LEU A 341 -4.25 5.81 -21.41
N ALA A 342 -4.90 6.97 -21.38
CA ALA A 342 -6.33 7.10 -21.04
C ALA A 342 -7.28 6.73 -22.20
N HIS A 343 -6.78 6.63 -23.43
CA HIS A 343 -7.59 6.40 -24.64
C HIS A 343 -7.37 5.01 -25.26
N GLY A 344 -6.71 4.12 -24.57
CA GLY A 344 -6.58 2.69 -24.86
C GLY A 344 -7.35 1.90 -23.84
#